data_ba10afc681414614d6e711533abaa58f
#
_entry.id   ba10afc681414614d6e711533abaa58f
#
_cell.length_a   1.000
_cell.length_b   1.000
_cell.length_c   1.000
_cell.angle_alpha   90.00
_cell.angle_beta   90.00
_cell.angle_gamma   90.00
#
_symmetry.space_group_name_H-M   'P 1'
#
loop_
_entity.id
_entity.type
_entity.pdbx_description
1 polymer ?
#
loop_
_entity_poly.entity_id
_entity_poly.type
_entity_poly.pdbx_seq_one_letter_code
_entity_poly.pdbx_strand_id
1 'polypeptide(L)'
;VTSASAVKYGGVVESLALATFGNHIGAEVTLPELETALTAQLGGFVFTSPEEIAGVEKIGQTKVDFTLTVNGVKLDGQKLDSACQGKLEEVYPTEFTQSKELAEVPAVASDAVIKAKEILEKPVVYIPVFPGTNSEYDSAKAFEKEGAEVNLVPFVTLNEEAIVKSVETMVDNIGKANILFFAGGFSAADEPDGSAKFIVNILLNEKVRAAIDSFIACGGLIIGICN
;
A
#
# COMPACT_ATOMS: atom_id res chain seq x y z
N VAL A 1 1.15 20.44 -13.50
CA VAL A 1 2.19 19.89 -12.62
C VAL A 1 2.34 18.40 -12.95
N THR A 2 3.57 17.97 -13.26
CA THR A 2 3.87 16.58 -13.61
C THR A 2 4.56 15.82 -12.49
N SER A 3 5.30 16.53 -11.64
CA SER A 3 5.84 16.00 -10.38
C SER A 3 5.93 17.13 -9.34
N ALA A 4 5.91 16.79 -8.07
CA ALA A 4 6.08 17.73 -6.97
C ALA A 4 6.83 17.07 -5.80
N SER A 5 7.70 17.85 -5.15
CA SER A 5 8.43 17.44 -3.96
C SER A 5 8.36 18.56 -2.91
N ALA A 6 8.04 18.20 -1.69
CA ALA A 6 8.07 19.13 -0.57
C ALA A 6 9.52 19.42 -0.16
N VAL A 7 9.84 20.68 0.08
CA VAL A 7 11.14 21.08 0.59
C VAL A 7 11.22 20.74 2.08
N LYS A 8 12.30 20.05 2.48
CA LYS A 8 12.52 19.57 3.84
C LYS A 8 13.83 20.13 4.43
N TYR A 9 14.52 19.28 5.20
CA TYR A 9 15.68 19.70 6.00
C TYR A 9 16.92 20.08 5.19
N GLY A 10 17.15 19.45 4.04
CA GLY A 10 18.26 19.77 3.13
C GLY A 10 17.92 20.84 2.08
N GLY A 11 16.78 21.51 2.24
CA GLY A 11 16.37 22.64 1.40
C GLY A 11 15.96 22.24 -0.02
N VAL A 12 15.96 23.24 -0.90
CA VAL A 12 15.58 23.09 -2.31
C VAL A 12 16.52 22.13 -3.04
N VAL A 13 17.81 22.14 -2.73
CA VAL A 13 18.81 21.30 -3.41
C VAL A 13 18.59 19.82 -3.11
N GLU A 14 18.29 19.47 -1.85
CA GLU A 14 17.91 18.07 -1.50
C GLU A 14 16.65 17.64 -2.25
N SER A 15 15.61 18.48 -2.26
CA SER A 15 14.36 18.16 -2.95
C SER A 15 14.55 17.95 -4.45
N LEU A 16 15.41 18.76 -5.08
CA LEU A 16 15.78 18.60 -6.49
C LEU A 16 16.54 17.27 -6.71
N ALA A 17 17.53 16.97 -5.87
CA ALA A 17 18.29 15.73 -5.97
C ALA A 17 17.37 14.49 -5.87
N LEU A 18 16.53 14.43 -4.83
CA LEU A 18 15.58 13.32 -4.63
C LEU A 18 14.59 13.18 -5.80
N ALA A 19 14.15 14.30 -6.37
CA ALA A 19 13.26 14.28 -7.54
C ALA A 19 13.89 13.70 -8.81
N THR A 20 15.24 13.71 -8.90
CA THR A 20 15.97 13.17 -10.06
C THR A 20 16.20 11.66 -10.00
N PHE A 21 16.17 11.04 -8.82
CA PHE A 21 16.59 9.64 -8.61
C PHE A 21 15.67 8.62 -9.29
N GLY A 22 14.36 8.77 -9.15
CA GLY A 22 13.40 7.75 -9.57
C GLY A 22 13.47 7.36 -11.05
N ASN A 23 13.70 8.34 -11.94
CA ASN A 23 13.78 8.11 -13.38
C ASN A 23 15.17 8.42 -13.95
N HIS A 24 16.16 8.66 -13.13
CA HIS A 24 17.52 9.07 -13.51
C HIS A 24 17.52 10.27 -14.47
N ILE A 25 16.67 11.25 -14.19
CA ILE A 25 16.54 12.49 -14.96
C ILE A 25 17.34 13.59 -14.25
N GLY A 26 18.11 14.37 -14.99
CA GLY A 26 18.82 15.51 -14.45
C GLY A 26 17.99 16.79 -14.38
N ALA A 27 18.60 17.80 -13.82
CA ALA A 27 18.07 19.16 -13.81
C ALA A 27 19.20 20.21 -13.88
N GLU A 28 18.90 21.33 -14.48
CA GLU A 28 19.75 22.51 -14.45
C GLU A 28 18.96 23.67 -13.85
N VAL A 29 19.45 24.19 -12.73
CA VAL A 29 18.75 25.24 -11.97
C VAL A 29 19.69 26.36 -11.59
N THR A 30 19.11 27.54 -11.47
CA THR A 30 19.77 28.75 -10.93
C THR A 30 18.99 29.18 -9.70
N LEU A 31 19.65 29.17 -8.55
CA LEU A 31 19.09 29.57 -7.27
C LEU A 31 19.73 30.88 -6.80
N PRO A 32 18.97 31.87 -6.32
CA PRO A 32 19.50 33.19 -5.97
C PRO A 32 20.53 33.12 -4.85
N GLU A 33 20.28 32.30 -3.84
CA GLU A 33 21.17 32.12 -2.69
C GLU A 33 21.38 30.67 -2.38
N LEU A 34 22.59 30.15 -2.64
CA LEU A 34 22.91 28.74 -2.44
C LEU A 34 22.86 28.34 -0.96
N GLU A 35 23.25 29.22 -0.06
CA GLU A 35 23.24 28.96 1.38
C GLU A 35 21.80 28.71 1.88
N THR A 36 20.86 29.57 1.50
CA THR A 36 19.45 29.41 1.80
C THR A 36 18.85 28.17 1.14
N ALA A 37 19.28 27.85 -0.09
CA ALA A 37 18.81 26.69 -0.83
C ALA A 37 19.21 25.34 -0.22
N LEU A 38 20.21 25.31 0.67
CA LEU A 38 20.69 24.15 1.43
C LEU A 38 20.13 24.09 2.85
N THR A 39 19.35 25.07 3.27
CA THR A 39 18.75 25.11 4.61
C THR A 39 17.31 24.63 4.60
N ALA A 40 16.83 24.18 5.76
CA ALA A 40 15.46 23.72 5.93
C ALA A 40 14.44 24.82 5.58
N GLN A 41 13.53 24.51 4.68
CA GLN A 41 12.44 25.41 4.27
C GLN A 41 11.12 24.63 4.31
N LEU A 42 10.51 24.57 5.47
CA LEU A 42 9.24 23.85 5.63
C LEU A 42 8.09 24.66 5.00
N GLY A 43 7.25 23.96 4.22
CA GLY A 43 6.10 24.55 3.52
C GLY A 43 6.38 25.01 2.09
N GLY A 44 7.64 24.90 1.62
CA GLY A 44 8.00 25.09 0.21
C GLY A 44 7.80 23.83 -0.63
N PHE A 45 7.63 24.01 -1.93
CA PHE A 45 7.51 22.93 -2.91
C PHE A 45 8.37 23.21 -4.13
N VAL A 46 9.00 22.16 -4.66
CA VAL A 46 9.60 22.15 -5.99
C VAL A 46 8.75 21.24 -6.86
N PHE A 47 8.41 21.69 -8.05
CA PHE A 47 7.61 20.88 -8.97
C PHE A 47 8.01 21.12 -10.42
N THR A 48 7.61 20.21 -11.29
CA THR A 48 7.79 20.33 -12.74
C THR A 48 6.45 20.57 -13.43
N SER A 49 6.49 21.39 -14.48
CA SER A 49 5.33 21.67 -15.33
C SER A 49 5.79 21.87 -16.77
N PRO A 50 5.06 21.37 -17.77
CA PRO A 50 5.34 21.69 -19.17
C PRO A 50 4.98 23.13 -19.54
N GLU A 51 4.18 23.80 -18.72
CA GLU A 51 3.69 25.17 -18.91
C GLU A 51 4.14 26.07 -17.77
N GLU A 52 4.29 27.35 -18.05
CA GLU A 52 4.55 28.36 -17.02
C GLU A 52 3.31 28.58 -16.15
N ILE A 53 3.51 28.63 -14.84
CA ILE A 53 2.44 28.82 -13.86
C ILE A 53 2.57 30.21 -13.25
N ALA A 54 1.52 31.01 -13.35
CA ALA A 54 1.51 32.36 -12.81
C ALA A 54 1.70 32.36 -11.27
N GLY A 55 2.54 33.26 -10.77
CA GLY A 55 2.81 33.40 -9.34
C GLY A 55 3.82 32.38 -8.79
N VAL A 56 4.50 31.63 -9.64
CA VAL A 56 5.55 30.68 -9.27
C VAL A 56 6.86 31.10 -9.93
N GLU A 57 7.95 30.95 -9.19
CA GLU A 57 9.29 31.21 -9.70
C GLU A 57 9.83 30.01 -10.49
N LYS A 58 10.24 30.23 -11.72
CA LYS A 58 10.93 29.26 -12.56
C LYS A 58 12.41 29.27 -12.23
N ILE A 59 12.89 28.23 -11.58
CA ILE A 59 14.29 28.09 -11.15
C ILE A 59 15.16 27.32 -12.16
N GLY A 60 14.58 26.66 -13.14
CA GLY A 60 15.37 25.91 -14.14
C GLY A 60 14.55 24.97 -15.00
N GLN A 61 15.18 23.89 -15.45
CA GLN A 61 14.58 22.88 -16.32
C GLN A 61 15.14 21.50 -16.05
N THR A 62 14.35 20.46 -16.38
CA THR A 62 14.80 19.07 -16.36
C THR A 62 15.69 18.76 -17.55
N LYS A 63 16.58 17.75 -17.41
CA LYS A 63 17.48 17.25 -18.45
C LYS A 63 17.40 15.74 -18.56
N VAL A 64 17.76 15.21 -19.73
CA VAL A 64 17.76 13.76 -19.98
C VAL A 64 18.94 13.07 -19.29
N ASP A 65 20.10 13.75 -19.21
CA ASP A 65 21.29 13.22 -18.53
C ASP A 65 21.12 13.26 -17.02
N PHE A 66 21.54 12.21 -16.32
CA PHE A 66 21.40 12.10 -14.86
C PHE A 66 22.45 12.97 -14.14
N THR A 67 22.31 14.27 -14.30
CA THR A 67 23.22 15.29 -13.72
C THR A 67 22.39 16.42 -13.12
N LEU A 68 22.62 16.73 -11.86
CA LEU A 68 22.05 17.92 -11.23
C LEU A 68 23.05 19.09 -11.33
N THR A 69 22.69 20.11 -12.07
CA THR A 69 23.50 21.33 -12.18
C THR A 69 22.85 22.47 -11.39
N VAL A 70 23.54 22.98 -10.39
CA VAL A 70 23.07 24.08 -9.54
C VAL A 70 24.05 25.25 -9.66
N ASN A 71 23.59 26.40 -10.15
CA ASN A 71 24.43 27.58 -10.35
C ASN A 71 25.72 27.29 -11.14
N GLY A 72 25.63 26.41 -12.16
CA GLY A 72 26.76 26.00 -12.99
C GLY A 72 27.65 24.90 -12.39
N VAL A 73 27.44 24.51 -11.12
CA VAL A 73 28.15 23.39 -10.50
C VAL A 73 27.45 22.09 -10.87
N LYS A 74 28.18 21.17 -11.52
CA LYS A 74 27.67 19.88 -11.93
C LYS A 74 27.86 18.85 -10.83
N LEU A 75 26.79 18.18 -10.46
CA LEU A 75 26.73 17.10 -9.49
C LEU A 75 26.30 15.83 -10.24
N ASP A 76 27.07 14.78 -10.11
CA ASP A 76 26.78 13.47 -10.70
C ASP A 76 25.61 12.82 -9.96
N GLY A 77 24.51 12.56 -10.69
CA GLY A 77 23.28 12.00 -10.13
C GLY A 77 23.48 10.62 -9.52
N GLN A 78 24.30 9.76 -10.13
CA GLN A 78 24.60 8.43 -9.59
C GLN A 78 25.35 8.51 -8.26
N LYS A 79 26.28 9.46 -8.12
CA LYS A 79 26.99 9.65 -6.85
C LYS A 79 26.07 10.21 -5.76
N LEU A 80 25.15 11.12 -6.12
CA LEU A 80 24.17 11.64 -5.17
C LEU A 80 23.23 10.54 -4.69
N ASP A 81 22.71 9.75 -5.61
CA ASP A 81 21.81 8.64 -5.31
C ASP A 81 22.49 7.58 -4.44
N SER A 82 23.70 7.14 -4.82
CA SER A 82 24.50 6.20 -4.02
C SER A 82 24.83 6.74 -2.63
N ALA A 83 25.11 8.03 -2.48
CA ALA A 83 25.36 8.63 -1.17
C ALA A 83 24.08 8.69 -0.31
N CYS A 84 22.93 8.85 -0.93
CA CYS A 84 21.64 8.84 -0.24
C CYS A 84 21.25 7.43 0.23
N GLN A 85 21.27 6.45 -0.66
CA GLN A 85 20.88 5.08 -0.39
C GLN A 85 21.91 4.34 0.46
N GLY A 86 23.19 4.52 0.19
CA GLY A 86 24.29 3.82 0.86
C GLY A 86 24.44 4.10 2.36
N LYS A 87 23.76 5.13 2.86
CA LYS A 87 23.85 5.51 4.28
C LYS A 87 23.38 4.42 5.24
N LEU A 88 22.43 3.60 4.83
CA LEU A 88 21.89 2.50 5.63
C LEU A 88 22.19 1.12 5.03
N GLU A 89 23.03 1.03 4.00
CA GLU A 89 23.29 -0.20 3.25
C GLU A 89 23.81 -1.36 4.12
N GLU A 90 24.56 -1.05 5.17
CA GLU A 90 25.06 -2.06 6.12
C GLU A 90 23.94 -2.71 6.96
N VAL A 91 22.84 -1.98 7.19
CA VAL A 91 21.71 -2.42 8.04
C VAL A 91 20.53 -2.88 7.20
N TYR A 92 20.28 -2.18 6.10
CA TYR A 92 19.20 -2.45 5.14
C TYR A 92 19.77 -2.47 3.73
N PRO A 93 20.40 -3.59 3.32
CA PRO A 93 20.97 -3.69 1.97
C PRO A 93 19.89 -3.53 0.90
N THR A 94 20.18 -2.71 -0.11
CA THR A 94 19.29 -2.49 -1.27
C THR A 94 19.39 -3.63 -2.28
N GLU A 95 20.50 -4.38 -2.27
CA GLU A 95 20.70 -5.57 -3.09
C GLU A 95 20.87 -6.81 -2.23
N PHE A 96 20.18 -7.88 -2.61
CA PHE A 96 20.31 -9.18 -1.96
C PHE A 96 21.17 -10.11 -2.81
N THR A 97 22.15 -10.74 -2.18
CA THR A 97 22.84 -11.87 -2.81
C THR A 97 21.87 -13.03 -2.93
N GLN A 98 21.42 -13.31 -4.13
CA GLN A 98 20.52 -14.42 -4.37
C GLN A 98 21.23 -15.75 -4.09
N SER A 99 20.79 -16.46 -3.05
CA SER A 99 21.42 -17.72 -2.60
C SER A 99 20.92 -18.96 -3.36
N LYS A 100 19.86 -18.83 -4.17
CA LYS A 100 19.27 -19.92 -4.96
C LYS A 100 18.79 -19.40 -6.30
N GLU A 101 18.88 -20.24 -7.34
CA GLU A 101 18.18 -19.98 -8.58
C GLU A 101 16.68 -19.86 -8.33
N LEU A 102 16.07 -18.79 -8.86
CA LEU A 102 14.63 -18.65 -8.83
C LEU A 102 14.02 -19.76 -9.69
N ALA A 103 13.04 -20.47 -9.15
CA ALA A 103 12.26 -21.40 -9.96
C ALA A 103 11.59 -20.61 -11.10
N GLU A 104 11.70 -21.15 -12.33
CA GLU A 104 10.91 -20.63 -13.44
C GLU A 104 9.42 -20.80 -13.09
N VAL A 105 8.74 -19.68 -12.92
CA VAL A 105 7.28 -19.70 -12.76
C VAL A 105 6.69 -19.53 -14.16
N PRO A 106 6.03 -20.55 -14.73
CA PRO A 106 5.41 -20.41 -16.03
C PRO A 106 4.35 -19.31 -15.97
N ALA A 107 4.40 -18.40 -16.93
CA ALA A 107 3.35 -17.40 -17.08
C ALA A 107 2.04 -18.12 -17.43
N VAL A 108 1.10 -18.15 -16.50
CA VAL A 108 -0.24 -18.64 -16.76
C VAL A 108 -1.05 -17.50 -17.38
N ALA A 109 -1.11 -17.47 -18.70
CA ALA A 109 -2.04 -16.60 -19.41
C ALA A 109 -3.38 -17.36 -19.53
N SER A 110 -4.41 -16.84 -18.93
CA SER A 110 -5.77 -17.30 -19.16
C SER A 110 -6.54 -16.21 -19.89
N ASP A 111 -7.00 -16.51 -21.09
CA ASP A 111 -7.93 -15.65 -21.83
C ASP A 111 -9.38 -15.76 -21.29
N ALA A 112 -9.60 -16.68 -20.35
CA ALA A 112 -10.90 -16.88 -19.75
C ALA A 112 -11.20 -15.82 -18.70
N VAL A 113 -12.06 -14.89 -19.03
CA VAL A 113 -12.67 -13.99 -18.04
C VAL A 113 -13.71 -14.79 -17.24
N ILE A 114 -13.41 -15.05 -15.97
CA ILE A 114 -14.37 -15.66 -15.06
C ILE A 114 -15.47 -14.63 -14.79
N LYS A 115 -16.65 -14.89 -15.31
CA LYS A 115 -17.84 -14.07 -15.07
C LYS A 115 -18.66 -14.65 -13.94
N ALA A 116 -19.27 -13.79 -13.13
CA ALA A 116 -20.25 -14.23 -12.15
C ALA A 116 -21.39 -14.99 -12.86
N LYS A 117 -21.85 -16.08 -12.24
CA LYS A 117 -23.00 -16.85 -12.74
C LYS A 117 -24.29 -16.06 -12.67
N GLU A 118 -24.38 -15.19 -11.69
CA GLU A 118 -25.50 -14.29 -11.43
C GLU A 118 -25.00 -12.90 -11.13
N ILE A 119 -25.64 -11.88 -11.67
CA ILE A 119 -25.35 -10.48 -11.38
C ILE A 119 -26.34 -10.02 -10.33
N LEU A 120 -25.81 -9.71 -9.15
CA LEU A 120 -26.61 -9.16 -8.05
C LEU A 120 -26.58 -7.63 -8.13
N GLU A 121 -27.75 -7.01 -7.99
CA GLU A 121 -27.85 -5.56 -7.96
C GLU A 121 -27.14 -4.97 -6.74
N LYS A 122 -27.18 -5.68 -5.60
CA LYS A 122 -26.59 -5.25 -4.34
C LYS A 122 -25.98 -6.45 -3.60
N PRO A 123 -24.71 -6.82 -3.90
CA PRO A 123 -24.06 -7.91 -3.22
C PRO A 123 -23.81 -7.60 -1.75
N VAL A 124 -23.94 -8.59 -0.89
CA VAL A 124 -23.68 -8.50 0.55
C VAL A 124 -22.24 -8.88 0.85
N VAL A 125 -21.51 -7.97 1.48
CA VAL A 125 -20.13 -8.19 1.95
C VAL A 125 -20.14 -8.36 3.47
N TYR A 126 -19.65 -9.47 3.97
CA TYR A 126 -19.44 -9.68 5.38
C TYR A 126 -17.97 -9.46 5.74
N ILE A 127 -17.71 -8.58 6.69
CA ILE A 127 -16.40 -8.25 7.21
C ILE A 127 -16.38 -8.58 8.71
N PRO A 128 -15.86 -9.74 9.13
CA PRO A 128 -15.63 -10.01 10.55
C PRO A 128 -14.51 -9.13 11.07
N VAL A 129 -14.75 -8.47 12.20
CA VAL A 129 -13.76 -7.60 12.84
C VAL A 129 -13.22 -8.30 14.08
N PHE A 130 -12.01 -8.82 13.98
CA PHE A 130 -11.33 -9.49 15.10
C PHE A 130 -10.59 -8.48 15.98
N PRO A 131 -10.25 -8.83 17.22
CA PRO A 131 -9.36 -8.00 18.03
C PRO A 131 -8.04 -7.73 17.28
N GLY A 132 -7.73 -6.46 17.07
CA GLY A 132 -6.54 -6.03 16.31
C GLY A 132 -6.71 -5.91 14.80
N THR A 133 -7.89 -6.16 14.26
CA THR A 133 -8.21 -5.83 12.85
C THR A 133 -8.11 -4.32 12.63
N ASN A 134 -7.52 -3.93 11.52
CA ASN A 134 -7.42 -2.54 11.06
C ASN A 134 -7.99 -2.39 9.64
N SER A 135 -8.33 -1.15 9.30
CA SER A 135 -8.83 -0.77 7.96
C SER A 135 -10.18 -1.41 7.58
N GLU A 136 -10.93 -1.92 8.53
CA GLU A 136 -12.27 -2.47 8.30
C GLU A 136 -13.24 -1.41 7.80
N TYR A 137 -13.17 -0.19 8.31
CA TYR A 137 -14.01 0.93 7.86
C TYR A 137 -13.63 1.43 6.47
N ASP A 138 -12.34 1.47 6.15
CA ASP A 138 -11.89 1.88 4.82
C ASP A 138 -12.27 0.84 3.77
N SER A 139 -12.16 -0.44 4.14
CA SER A 139 -12.62 -1.56 3.31
C SER A 139 -14.13 -1.51 3.10
N ALA A 140 -14.90 -1.29 4.15
CA ALA A 140 -16.35 -1.14 4.05
C ALA A 140 -16.73 -0.03 3.08
N LYS A 141 -16.15 1.17 3.22
CA LYS A 141 -16.38 2.30 2.32
C LYS A 141 -16.04 1.99 0.86
N ALA A 142 -14.99 1.20 0.62
CA ALA A 142 -14.62 0.82 -0.75
C ALA A 142 -15.71 -0.04 -1.39
N PHE A 143 -16.26 -1.02 -0.68
CA PHE A 143 -17.36 -1.85 -1.16
C PHE A 143 -18.68 -1.08 -1.30
N GLU A 144 -19.00 -0.21 -0.34
CA GLU A 144 -20.21 0.63 -0.38
C GLU A 144 -20.19 1.59 -1.57
N LYS A 145 -19.02 2.14 -1.90
CA LYS A 145 -18.85 3.02 -3.06
C LYS A 145 -19.18 2.31 -4.38
N GLU A 146 -18.91 1.00 -4.45
CA GLU A 146 -19.25 0.17 -5.60
C GLU A 146 -20.66 -0.44 -5.52
N GLY A 147 -21.48 -0.01 -4.55
CA GLY A 147 -22.88 -0.35 -4.44
C GLY A 147 -23.20 -1.61 -3.62
N ALA A 148 -22.22 -2.18 -2.92
CA ALA A 148 -22.47 -3.33 -2.06
C ALA A 148 -23.13 -2.94 -0.72
N GLU A 149 -23.80 -3.91 -0.10
CA GLU A 149 -24.21 -3.83 1.30
C GLU A 149 -23.15 -4.44 2.19
N VAL A 150 -22.68 -3.72 3.21
CA VAL A 150 -21.59 -4.17 4.06
C VAL A 150 -22.06 -4.45 5.48
N ASN A 151 -21.80 -5.68 5.96
CA ASN A 151 -21.99 -6.11 7.34
C ASN A 151 -20.64 -6.14 8.06
N LEU A 152 -20.35 -5.12 8.85
CA LEU A 152 -19.23 -5.05 9.77
C LEU A 152 -19.64 -5.61 11.13
N VAL A 153 -19.08 -6.76 11.53
CA VAL A 153 -19.50 -7.43 12.79
C VAL A 153 -18.29 -7.79 13.65
N PRO A 154 -18.20 -7.21 14.85
CA PRO A 154 -17.13 -7.52 15.79
C PRO A 154 -17.21 -8.98 16.29
N PHE A 155 -16.06 -9.65 16.30
CA PHE A 155 -15.85 -10.93 16.95
C PHE A 155 -15.40 -10.68 18.41
N VAL A 156 -16.27 -10.89 19.35
CA VAL A 156 -16.05 -10.56 20.77
C VAL A 156 -15.42 -11.74 21.50
N THR A 157 -14.31 -11.49 22.23
CA THR A 157 -13.50 -12.50 22.91
C THR A 157 -13.43 -12.31 24.43
N LEU A 158 -14.35 -11.55 25.02
CA LEU A 158 -14.31 -11.17 26.44
C LEU A 158 -14.46 -12.35 27.41
N ASN A 159 -15.22 -13.37 27.03
CA ASN A 159 -15.44 -14.59 27.79
C ASN A 159 -15.92 -15.71 26.86
N GLU A 160 -16.05 -16.92 27.38
CA GLU A 160 -16.44 -18.11 26.63
C GLU A 160 -17.82 -17.95 25.95
N GLU A 161 -18.80 -17.40 26.67
CA GLU A 161 -20.15 -17.17 26.14
C GLU A 161 -20.13 -16.20 24.94
N ALA A 162 -19.35 -15.11 25.05
CA ALA A 162 -19.17 -14.15 23.98
C ALA A 162 -18.50 -14.76 22.73
N ILE A 163 -17.53 -15.65 22.94
CA ILE A 163 -16.87 -16.38 21.84
C ILE A 163 -17.88 -17.30 21.14
N VAL A 164 -18.64 -18.09 21.88
CA VAL A 164 -19.67 -18.99 21.31
C VAL A 164 -20.68 -18.19 20.50
N LYS A 165 -21.17 -17.08 21.05
CA LYS A 165 -22.11 -16.18 20.36
C LYS A 165 -21.50 -15.58 19.10
N SER A 166 -20.23 -15.19 19.15
CA SER A 166 -19.52 -14.62 17.99
C SER A 166 -19.35 -15.66 16.89
N VAL A 167 -19.06 -16.93 17.22
CA VAL A 167 -19.02 -18.03 16.26
C VAL A 167 -20.39 -18.23 15.60
N GLU A 168 -21.45 -18.25 16.35
CA GLU A 168 -22.82 -18.40 15.83
C GLU A 168 -23.21 -17.23 14.92
N THR A 169 -22.89 -15.99 15.34
CA THR A 169 -23.10 -14.78 14.55
C THR A 169 -22.29 -14.83 13.24
N MET A 170 -21.04 -15.31 13.31
CA MET A 170 -20.19 -15.45 12.13
C MET A 170 -20.77 -16.45 11.12
N VAL A 171 -21.20 -17.63 11.58
CA VAL A 171 -21.86 -18.65 10.75
C VAL A 171 -23.10 -18.07 10.04
N ASP A 172 -23.93 -17.34 10.79
CA ASP A 172 -25.13 -16.69 10.27
C ASP A 172 -24.81 -15.67 9.16
N ASN A 173 -23.79 -14.84 9.38
CA ASN A 173 -23.40 -13.81 8.40
C ASN A 173 -22.74 -14.43 7.16
N ILE A 174 -21.92 -15.46 7.30
CA ILE A 174 -21.36 -16.22 6.17
C ILE A 174 -22.49 -16.76 5.28
N GLY A 175 -23.56 -17.30 5.89
CA GLY A 175 -24.71 -17.84 5.15
C GLY A 175 -25.53 -16.80 4.38
N LYS A 176 -25.37 -15.52 4.68
CA LYS A 176 -26.09 -14.40 4.05
C LYS A 176 -25.22 -13.61 3.07
N ALA A 177 -23.91 -13.78 3.14
CA ALA A 177 -22.94 -13.01 2.35
C ALA A 177 -22.77 -13.56 0.94
N ASN A 178 -22.33 -12.71 0.04
CA ASN A 178 -21.81 -13.06 -1.29
C ASN A 178 -20.29 -12.93 -1.33
N ILE A 179 -19.74 -12.04 -0.50
CA ILE A 179 -18.30 -11.83 -0.33
C ILE A 179 -17.97 -11.90 1.16
N LEU A 180 -17.00 -12.74 1.52
CA LEU A 180 -16.39 -12.79 2.84
C LEU A 180 -15.04 -12.09 2.75
N PHE A 181 -14.88 -10.99 3.49
CA PHE A 181 -13.69 -10.16 3.42
C PHE A 181 -12.97 -10.12 4.77
N PHE A 182 -11.70 -10.50 4.78
CA PHE A 182 -10.81 -10.39 5.93
C PHE A 182 -9.90 -9.18 5.76
N ALA A 183 -10.11 -8.16 6.57
CA ALA A 183 -9.22 -7.01 6.63
C ALA A 183 -7.92 -7.39 7.35
N GLY A 184 -6.87 -6.62 7.07
CA GLY A 184 -5.58 -6.79 7.72
C GLY A 184 -5.54 -6.31 9.17
N GLY A 185 -4.36 -6.27 9.74
CA GLY A 185 -4.13 -5.75 11.09
C GLY A 185 -3.09 -6.56 11.88
N PHE A 186 -3.19 -6.49 13.21
CA PHE A 186 -2.22 -7.05 14.14
C PHE A 186 -2.90 -7.93 15.19
N SER A 187 -3.83 -8.79 14.77
CA SER A 187 -4.76 -9.51 15.66
C SER A 187 -4.10 -10.42 16.71
N ALA A 188 -2.88 -10.88 16.53
CA ALA A 188 -2.20 -11.68 17.54
C ALA A 188 -0.70 -11.42 17.62
N ALA A 189 -0.20 -10.56 16.87
CA ALA A 189 1.16 -10.12 16.64
C ALA A 189 1.48 -10.19 15.14
N ASP A 190 2.51 -9.50 14.71
CA ASP A 190 2.90 -9.44 13.31
C ASP A 190 3.95 -10.51 12.97
N GLU A 191 4.75 -10.90 13.95
CA GLU A 191 5.83 -11.88 13.79
C GLU A 191 5.75 -13.03 14.80
N PRO A 192 6.30 -14.19 14.46
CA PRO A 192 6.90 -14.59 13.19
C PRO A 192 5.87 -15.08 12.15
N ASP A 193 4.64 -15.38 12.54
CA ASP A 193 3.64 -16.09 11.75
C ASP A 193 2.48 -15.20 11.28
N GLY A 194 2.51 -13.92 11.60
CA GLY A 194 1.49 -12.95 11.22
C GLY A 194 0.20 -13.00 12.05
N SER A 195 -0.66 -12.01 11.85
CA SER A 195 -1.95 -11.87 12.56
C SER A 195 -2.97 -12.92 12.18
N ALA A 196 -2.85 -13.53 11.03
CA ALA A 196 -3.76 -14.58 10.56
C ALA A 196 -3.83 -15.80 11.50
N LYS A 197 -2.84 -16.00 12.36
CA LYS A 197 -2.81 -17.12 13.33
C LYS A 197 -4.05 -17.16 14.23
N PHE A 198 -4.51 -16.01 14.73
CA PHE A 198 -5.73 -15.95 15.51
C PHE A 198 -6.96 -16.27 14.65
N ILE A 199 -7.02 -15.66 13.46
CA ILE A 199 -8.12 -15.85 12.51
C ILE A 199 -8.21 -17.33 12.10
N VAL A 200 -7.08 -17.98 11.78
CA VAL A 200 -7.01 -19.40 11.43
C VAL A 200 -7.64 -20.28 12.53
N ASN A 201 -7.35 -20.02 13.80
CA ASN A 201 -7.95 -20.78 14.90
C ASN A 201 -9.48 -20.68 14.92
N ILE A 202 -10.03 -19.50 14.59
CA ILE A 202 -11.49 -19.33 14.49
C ILE A 202 -12.03 -20.05 13.25
N LEU A 203 -11.34 -19.97 12.11
CA LEU A 203 -11.75 -20.63 10.86
C LEU A 203 -11.70 -22.15 10.97
N LEU A 204 -10.84 -22.70 11.84
CA LEU A 204 -10.76 -24.15 12.13
C LEU A 204 -11.89 -24.65 13.04
N ASN A 205 -12.69 -23.77 13.65
CA ASN A 205 -13.89 -24.17 14.35
C ASN A 205 -14.83 -24.93 13.41
N GLU A 206 -15.31 -26.09 13.81
CA GLU A 206 -16.09 -26.99 12.95
C GLU A 206 -17.32 -26.33 12.30
N LYS A 207 -18.05 -25.48 13.06
CA LYS A 207 -19.23 -24.76 12.56
C LYS A 207 -18.86 -23.72 11.52
N VAL A 208 -17.80 -22.94 11.80
CA VAL A 208 -17.31 -21.90 10.89
C VAL A 208 -16.78 -22.51 9.61
N ARG A 209 -15.98 -23.59 9.74
CA ARG A 209 -15.43 -24.30 8.60
C ARG A 209 -16.55 -24.86 7.69
N ALA A 210 -17.55 -25.51 8.27
CA ALA A 210 -18.68 -26.04 7.51
C ALA A 210 -19.46 -24.92 6.78
N ALA A 211 -19.62 -23.76 7.43
CA ALA A 211 -20.24 -22.60 6.80
C ALA A 211 -19.41 -22.06 5.62
N ILE A 212 -18.08 -21.99 5.77
CA ILE A 212 -17.16 -21.55 4.71
C ILE A 212 -17.15 -22.54 3.55
N ASP A 213 -17.09 -23.84 3.83
CA ASP A 213 -17.13 -24.88 2.78
C ASP A 213 -18.42 -24.79 1.96
N SER A 214 -19.56 -24.59 2.63
CA SER A 214 -20.86 -24.35 1.97
C SER A 214 -20.87 -23.05 1.17
N PHE A 215 -20.32 -21.97 1.72
CA PHE A 215 -20.21 -20.66 1.07
C PHE A 215 -19.42 -20.75 -0.24
N ILE A 216 -18.27 -21.42 -0.22
CA ILE A 216 -17.43 -21.63 -1.42
C ILE A 216 -18.18 -22.51 -2.43
N ALA A 217 -18.82 -23.59 -1.98
CA ALA A 217 -19.57 -24.48 -2.86
C ALA A 217 -20.73 -23.78 -3.58
N CYS A 218 -21.32 -22.75 -2.94
CA CYS A 218 -22.35 -21.90 -3.55
C CYS A 218 -21.78 -20.81 -4.47
N GLY A 219 -20.46 -20.67 -4.58
CA GLY A 219 -19.78 -19.68 -5.43
C GLY A 219 -19.51 -18.35 -4.73
N GLY A 220 -19.51 -18.31 -3.40
CA GLY A 220 -19.10 -17.17 -2.60
C GLY A 220 -17.62 -16.82 -2.81
N LEU A 221 -17.30 -15.54 -2.74
CA LEU A 221 -15.94 -15.01 -2.89
C LEU A 221 -15.31 -14.76 -1.53
N ILE A 222 -14.05 -15.20 -1.36
CA ILE A 222 -13.24 -14.89 -0.18
C ILE A 222 -12.09 -13.99 -0.58
N ILE A 223 -11.93 -12.89 0.13
CA ILE A 223 -10.84 -11.92 -0.07
C ILE A 223 -10.13 -11.73 1.27
N GLY A 224 -8.82 -11.82 1.27
CA GLY A 224 -7.96 -11.49 2.40
C GLY A 224 -6.94 -10.44 2.01
N ILE A 225 -6.72 -9.45 2.85
CA ILE A 225 -5.79 -8.36 2.61
C ILE A 225 -4.78 -8.30 3.76
N CYS A 226 -3.51 -8.14 3.39
CA CYS A 226 -2.40 -7.83 4.29
C CYS A 226 -2.15 -8.97 5.32
N ASN A 227 -1.96 -8.63 6.58
CA ASN A 227 -1.56 -9.56 7.60
C ASN A 227 -2.77 -10.07 8.42
#